data_b2388503be842fc9b5ae100bee12bb14
#
_entry.id   b2388503be842fc9b5ae100bee12bb14
#
_cell.length_a   1.000
_cell.length_b   1.000
_cell.length_c   1.000
_cell.angle_alpha   90.00
_cell.angle_beta   90.00
_cell.angle_gamma   90.00
#
_symmetry.space_group_name_H-M   'P 1'
#
loop_
_entity.id
_entity.type
_entity.pdbx_description
1 polymer ?
#
loop_
_entity_poly.entity_id
_entity_poly.type
_entity_poly.pdbx_seq_one_letter_code
_entity_poly.pdbx_strand_id
1 'polypeptide(L)'
;MKVFLTGGTGAIGRHLVPKLVEAGHEVSALARSPEKADGLQRQGATPVQVSLFDAEALAAAFAGHDAVINLATAIPSTARYAFRRAWRANDRIRTEGSTAVAEAARSAGVGRLIQESVVFLYPDRGDEWIDETVEPDVFPILEANLVAERNAREFGEQHGAGVVLRFGLFYGPGSSHSDEMLSFARKRFGVQLGRPGAYQLAIHLEDAASAVVAALDVPSGTYNVCDDEPLTAREFTDAIAAAVGRRPWLRGPGRLTSLGGRNTAALTRSQRVSNRRFRQTASWSPRYPDARAGWAAVVAAG
;
A
#
# COMPACT_ATOMS: atom_id res chain seq x y z
N MET A 1 -12.10 -15.76 -11.42
CA MET A 1 -13.02 -14.80 -10.80
C MET A 1 -13.11 -13.57 -11.69
N LYS A 2 -14.23 -12.85 -11.63
CA LYS A 2 -14.36 -11.49 -12.17
C LYS A 2 -14.01 -10.49 -11.08
N VAL A 3 -12.99 -9.69 -11.28
CA VAL A 3 -12.44 -8.78 -10.28
C VAL A 3 -12.56 -7.33 -10.77
N PHE A 4 -13.17 -6.48 -9.96
CA PHE A 4 -13.15 -5.03 -10.21
C PHE A 4 -12.08 -4.34 -9.38
N LEU A 5 -11.23 -3.55 -10.02
CA LEU A 5 -10.09 -2.89 -9.37
C LEU A 5 -10.22 -1.36 -9.43
N THR A 6 -10.19 -0.69 -8.29
CA THR A 6 -9.89 0.75 -8.25
C THR A 6 -8.40 0.96 -7.98
N GLY A 7 -7.84 2.04 -8.48
CA GLY A 7 -6.40 2.30 -8.32
C GLY A 7 -5.47 1.46 -9.22
N GLY A 8 -5.99 0.79 -10.27
CA GLY A 8 -5.22 -0.07 -11.18
C GLY A 8 -4.06 0.61 -11.89
N THR A 9 -4.08 1.93 -12.04
CA THR A 9 -2.98 2.72 -12.63
C THR A 9 -1.99 3.27 -11.58
N GLY A 10 -2.18 2.93 -10.32
CA GLY A 10 -1.32 3.36 -9.20
C GLY A 10 -0.04 2.53 -9.08
N ALA A 11 0.73 2.77 -8.01
CA ALA A 11 2.00 2.10 -7.76
C ALA A 11 1.85 0.57 -7.69
N ILE A 12 0.91 0.06 -6.89
CA ILE A 12 0.63 -1.38 -6.81
C ILE A 12 -0.12 -1.85 -8.06
N GLY A 13 -1.12 -1.08 -8.51
CA GLY A 13 -2.05 -1.49 -9.57
C GLY A 13 -1.36 -1.91 -10.86
N ARG A 14 -0.30 -1.20 -11.27
CA ARG A 14 0.48 -1.53 -12.47
C ARG A 14 1.19 -2.89 -12.41
N HIS A 15 1.51 -3.38 -11.20
CA HIS A 15 2.09 -4.70 -10.98
C HIS A 15 0.98 -5.74 -10.74
N LEU A 16 -0.16 -5.32 -10.20
CA LEU A 16 -1.27 -6.20 -9.85
C LEU A 16 -2.08 -6.64 -11.07
N VAL A 17 -2.41 -5.71 -11.98
CA VAL A 17 -3.25 -6.04 -13.14
C VAL A 17 -2.69 -7.20 -13.95
N PRO A 18 -1.40 -7.22 -14.36
CA PRO A 18 -0.84 -8.36 -15.07
C PRO A 18 -0.91 -9.66 -14.26
N LYS A 19 -0.63 -9.60 -12.95
CA LYS A 19 -0.67 -10.79 -12.07
C LYS A 19 -2.08 -11.38 -11.92
N LEU A 20 -3.11 -10.54 -11.87
CA LEU A 20 -4.51 -11.01 -11.85
C LEU A 20 -4.87 -11.69 -13.19
N VAL A 21 -4.47 -11.09 -14.31
CA VAL A 21 -4.72 -11.67 -15.66
C VAL A 21 -3.96 -12.98 -15.83
N GLU A 22 -2.68 -13.04 -15.43
CA GLU A 22 -1.87 -14.25 -15.46
C GLU A 22 -2.45 -15.38 -14.58
N ALA A 23 -3.09 -15.03 -13.46
CA ALA A 23 -3.80 -15.95 -12.58
C ALA A 23 -5.17 -16.39 -13.15
N GLY A 24 -5.55 -15.94 -14.35
CA GLY A 24 -6.79 -16.33 -15.02
C GLY A 24 -8.03 -15.59 -14.54
N HIS A 25 -7.88 -14.40 -13.91
CA HIS A 25 -9.00 -13.56 -13.53
C HIS A 25 -9.41 -12.63 -14.68
N GLU A 26 -10.71 -12.38 -14.81
CA GLU A 26 -11.24 -11.30 -15.66
C GLU A 26 -11.17 -10.00 -14.85
N VAL A 27 -10.41 -9.02 -15.34
CA VAL A 27 -10.14 -7.78 -14.60
C VAL A 27 -10.85 -6.60 -15.26
N SER A 28 -11.75 -5.95 -14.53
CA SER A 28 -12.25 -4.60 -14.86
C SER A 28 -11.55 -3.59 -13.95
N ALA A 29 -11.13 -2.44 -14.49
CA ALA A 29 -10.40 -1.47 -13.70
C ALA A 29 -10.86 -0.03 -13.96
N LEU A 30 -11.02 0.74 -12.87
CA LEU A 30 -11.43 2.13 -12.94
C LEU A 30 -10.34 3.00 -13.59
N ALA A 31 -10.70 3.69 -14.69
CA ALA A 31 -9.85 4.62 -15.40
C ALA A 31 -10.40 6.04 -15.31
N ARG A 32 -9.53 7.02 -14.99
CA ARG A 32 -9.91 8.43 -14.83
C ARG A 32 -9.64 9.29 -16.07
N SER A 33 -8.95 8.75 -17.07
CA SER A 33 -8.65 9.42 -18.33
C SER A 33 -8.46 8.39 -19.45
N PRO A 34 -8.57 8.80 -20.73
CA PRO A 34 -8.32 7.92 -21.87
C PRO A 34 -6.94 7.26 -21.84
N GLU A 35 -5.87 8.01 -21.52
CA GLU A 35 -4.50 7.49 -21.47
C GLU A 35 -4.34 6.38 -20.43
N LYS A 36 -5.08 6.51 -19.31
CA LYS A 36 -5.10 5.48 -18.23
C LYS A 36 -5.90 4.27 -18.66
N ALA A 37 -7.00 4.48 -19.42
CA ALA A 37 -7.77 3.40 -20.00
C ALA A 37 -6.93 2.57 -20.97
N ASP A 38 -6.20 3.22 -21.88
CA ASP A 38 -5.29 2.55 -22.82
C ASP A 38 -4.20 1.76 -22.09
N GLY A 39 -3.67 2.31 -20.99
CA GLY A 39 -2.69 1.64 -20.16
C GLY A 39 -3.22 0.34 -19.55
N LEU A 40 -4.43 0.36 -19.00
CA LEU A 40 -5.10 -0.81 -18.43
C LEU A 40 -5.42 -1.86 -19.51
N GLN A 41 -5.87 -1.44 -20.67
CA GLN A 41 -6.17 -2.32 -21.80
C GLN A 41 -4.93 -3.07 -22.29
N ARG A 42 -3.79 -2.40 -22.39
CA ARG A 42 -2.51 -3.06 -22.73
C ARG A 42 -2.06 -4.10 -21.69
N GLN A 43 -2.51 -3.97 -20.45
CA GLN A 43 -2.24 -4.95 -19.37
C GLN A 43 -3.28 -6.07 -19.30
N GLY A 44 -4.28 -6.09 -20.20
CA GLY A 44 -5.32 -7.11 -20.26
C GLY A 44 -6.55 -6.85 -19.40
N ALA A 45 -6.69 -5.65 -18.81
CA ALA A 45 -7.89 -5.26 -18.08
C ALA A 45 -8.88 -4.49 -18.94
N THR A 46 -10.17 -4.62 -18.64
CA THR A 46 -11.24 -3.83 -19.22
C THR A 46 -11.36 -2.51 -18.47
N PRO A 47 -11.07 -1.35 -19.09
CA PRO A 47 -11.19 -0.07 -18.42
C PRO A 47 -12.66 0.35 -18.27
N VAL A 48 -13.01 0.89 -17.10
CA VAL A 48 -14.34 1.40 -16.79
C VAL A 48 -14.22 2.85 -16.32
N GLN A 49 -15.02 3.75 -16.95
CA GLN A 49 -15.02 5.18 -16.61
C GLN A 49 -16.25 5.52 -15.77
N VAL A 50 -16.06 5.53 -14.45
CA VAL A 50 -17.05 5.99 -13.48
C VAL A 50 -16.37 6.80 -12.39
N SER A 51 -17.13 7.61 -11.66
CA SER A 51 -16.60 8.34 -10.50
C SER A 51 -16.44 7.39 -9.31
N LEU A 52 -15.31 7.47 -8.61
CA LEU A 52 -15.11 6.74 -7.34
C LEU A 52 -16.10 7.17 -6.24
N PHE A 53 -16.73 8.32 -6.40
CA PHE A 53 -17.64 8.93 -5.42
C PHE A 53 -19.12 8.77 -5.80
N ASP A 54 -19.44 8.02 -6.84
CA ASP A 54 -20.80 7.74 -7.31
C ASP A 54 -21.13 6.27 -7.04
N ALA A 55 -21.81 6.04 -5.92
CA ALA A 55 -22.13 4.68 -5.46
C ALA A 55 -23.08 3.95 -6.42
N GLU A 56 -24.01 4.66 -7.09
CA GLU A 56 -24.95 4.06 -8.05
C GLU A 56 -24.25 3.61 -9.33
N ALA A 57 -23.40 4.50 -9.89
CA ALA A 57 -22.60 4.16 -11.07
C ALA A 57 -21.58 3.05 -10.78
N LEU A 58 -20.98 3.04 -9.56
CA LEU A 58 -20.12 1.96 -9.13
C LEU A 58 -20.88 0.65 -8.97
N ALA A 59 -22.09 0.66 -8.40
CA ALA A 59 -22.89 -0.56 -8.25
C ALA A 59 -23.25 -1.18 -9.60
N ALA A 60 -23.60 -0.35 -10.59
CA ALA A 60 -23.83 -0.81 -11.96
C ALA A 60 -22.53 -1.40 -12.56
N ALA A 61 -21.38 -0.77 -12.32
CA ALA A 61 -20.07 -1.26 -12.79
C ALA A 61 -19.61 -2.54 -12.10
N PHE A 62 -19.98 -2.76 -10.84
CA PHE A 62 -19.62 -3.95 -10.05
C PHE A 62 -20.54 -5.16 -10.33
N ALA A 63 -21.66 -4.95 -10.99
CA ALA A 63 -22.63 -6.02 -11.28
C ALA A 63 -21.95 -7.22 -11.97
N GLY A 64 -22.15 -8.41 -11.42
CA GLY A 64 -21.56 -9.65 -11.93
C GLY A 64 -20.08 -9.86 -11.63
N HIS A 65 -19.44 -9.01 -10.82
CA HIS A 65 -18.08 -9.24 -10.31
C HIS A 65 -18.12 -10.05 -9.00
N ASP A 66 -17.15 -10.94 -8.83
CA ASP A 66 -17.00 -11.77 -7.63
C ASP A 66 -16.32 -11.01 -6.49
N ALA A 67 -15.37 -10.12 -6.84
CA ALA A 67 -14.56 -9.36 -5.89
C ALA A 67 -14.33 -7.92 -6.34
N VAL A 68 -14.28 -7.00 -5.37
CA VAL A 68 -13.84 -5.61 -5.54
C VAL A 68 -12.56 -5.40 -4.75
N ILE A 69 -11.53 -4.85 -5.40
CA ILE A 69 -10.25 -4.48 -4.80
C ILE A 69 -10.12 -2.96 -4.83
N ASN A 70 -10.08 -2.33 -3.66
CA ASN A 70 -9.94 -0.88 -3.53
C ASN A 70 -8.51 -0.49 -3.13
N LEU A 71 -7.71 -0.09 -4.13
CA LEU A 71 -6.35 0.45 -3.97
C LEU A 71 -6.28 1.95 -4.30
N ALA A 72 -7.43 2.63 -4.40
CA ALA A 72 -7.45 4.04 -4.75
C ALA A 72 -6.86 4.90 -3.65
N THR A 73 -5.85 5.70 -3.99
CA THR A 73 -5.18 6.66 -3.10
C THR A 73 -4.75 7.91 -3.85
N ALA A 74 -4.45 8.99 -3.11
CA ALA A 74 -3.82 10.19 -3.63
C ALA A 74 -2.79 10.73 -2.63
N ILE A 75 -1.77 9.91 -2.33
CA ILE A 75 -0.70 10.26 -1.40
C ILE A 75 0.09 11.44 -1.96
N PRO A 76 0.33 12.52 -1.17
CA PRO A 76 1.12 13.66 -1.62
C PRO A 76 2.56 13.25 -1.96
N SER A 77 3.20 14.02 -2.86
CA SER A 77 4.64 13.88 -3.10
C SER A 77 5.45 14.14 -1.82
N THR A 78 6.68 13.59 -1.77
CA THR A 78 7.60 13.74 -0.62
C THR A 78 7.74 15.19 -0.16
N ALA A 79 7.88 16.13 -1.10
CA ALA A 79 8.01 17.57 -0.82
C ALA A 79 6.76 18.20 -0.16
N ARG A 80 5.58 17.60 -0.36
CA ARG A 80 4.30 18.11 0.16
C ARG A 80 3.76 17.29 1.34
N TYR A 81 4.46 16.21 1.72
CA TYR A 81 3.99 15.26 2.72
C TYR A 81 3.66 15.90 4.08
N ALA A 82 4.49 16.84 4.54
CA ALA A 82 4.29 17.53 5.82
C ALA A 82 3.06 18.46 5.85
N PHE A 83 2.54 18.86 4.68
CA PHE A 83 1.45 19.84 4.61
C PHE A 83 0.08 19.15 4.67
N ARG A 84 -0.66 19.32 5.75
CA ARG A 84 -2.00 18.73 5.95
C ARG A 84 -2.97 18.97 4.77
N ARG A 85 -2.89 20.15 4.14
CA ARG A 85 -3.74 20.48 2.98
C ARG A 85 -3.50 19.58 1.77
N ALA A 86 -2.30 19.04 1.61
CA ALA A 86 -1.96 18.17 0.49
C ALA A 86 -2.66 16.80 0.59
N TRP A 87 -3.10 16.41 1.78
CA TRP A 87 -3.78 15.14 2.05
C TRP A 87 -5.27 15.15 1.76
N ARG A 88 -5.90 16.31 1.51
CA ARG A 88 -7.35 16.43 1.32
C ARG A 88 -7.91 15.48 0.26
N ALA A 89 -7.21 15.32 -0.87
CA ALA A 89 -7.65 14.40 -1.92
C ALA A 89 -7.57 12.94 -1.44
N ASN A 90 -6.50 12.57 -0.72
CA ASN A 90 -6.36 11.24 -0.15
C ASN A 90 -7.41 10.97 0.93
N ASP A 91 -7.66 11.94 1.81
CA ASP A 91 -8.68 11.81 2.85
C ASP A 91 -10.07 11.59 2.23
N ARG A 92 -10.41 12.37 1.21
CA ARG A 92 -11.69 12.23 0.52
C ARG A 92 -11.83 10.84 -0.15
N ILE A 93 -10.78 10.34 -0.78
CA ILE A 93 -10.77 8.99 -1.38
C ILE A 93 -10.98 7.93 -0.29
N ARG A 94 -10.27 8.05 0.84
CA ARG A 94 -10.34 7.08 1.92
C ARG A 94 -11.63 7.17 2.76
N THR A 95 -12.31 8.31 2.78
CA THR A 95 -13.62 8.47 3.44
C THR A 95 -14.76 8.28 2.44
N GLU A 96 -15.11 9.31 1.68
CA GLU A 96 -16.24 9.28 0.74
C GLU A 96 -16.09 8.16 -0.30
N GLY A 97 -14.89 8.03 -0.90
CA GLY A 97 -14.64 7.02 -1.94
C GLY A 97 -14.74 5.59 -1.42
N SER A 98 -14.16 5.28 -0.25
CA SER A 98 -14.27 3.93 0.31
C SER A 98 -15.69 3.60 0.77
N THR A 99 -16.46 4.58 1.25
CA THR A 99 -17.88 4.40 1.59
C THR A 99 -18.68 4.09 0.33
N ALA A 100 -18.53 4.87 -0.74
CA ALA A 100 -19.21 4.61 -2.00
C ALA A 100 -18.86 3.23 -2.59
N VAL A 101 -17.58 2.82 -2.50
CA VAL A 101 -17.15 1.47 -2.94
C VAL A 101 -17.82 0.37 -2.12
N ALA A 102 -17.84 0.49 -0.79
CA ALA A 102 -18.46 -0.52 0.07
C ALA A 102 -19.99 -0.61 -0.13
N GLU A 103 -20.68 0.52 -0.26
CA GLU A 103 -22.10 0.59 -0.58
C GLU A 103 -22.41 -0.02 -1.95
N ALA A 104 -21.63 0.33 -2.96
CA ALA A 104 -21.77 -0.22 -4.31
C ALA A 104 -21.55 -1.73 -4.34
N ALA A 105 -20.52 -2.23 -3.63
CA ALA A 105 -20.22 -3.65 -3.55
C ALA A 105 -21.37 -4.44 -2.89
N ARG A 106 -21.98 -3.88 -1.84
CA ARG A 106 -23.19 -4.46 -1.22
C ARG A 106 -24.37 -4.49 -2.18
N SER A 107 -24.66 -3.36 -2.82
CA SER A 107 -25.80 -3.23 -3.75
C SER A 107 -25.67 -4.14 -4.96
N ALA A 108 -24.46 -4.38 -5.44
CA ALA A 108 -24.16 -5.26 -6.56
C ALA A 108 -24.07 -6.75 -6.18
N GLY A 109 -24.18 -7.09 -4.88
CA GLY A 109 -24.07 -8.46 -4.40
C GLY A 109 -22.67 -9.07 -4.53
N VAL A 110 -21.62 -8.24 -4.49
CA VAL A 110 -20.22 -8.68 -4.57
C VAL A 110 -19.88 -9.52 -3.34
N GLY A 111 -19.25 -10.68 -3.54
CA GLY A 111 -18.91 -11.60 -2.46
C GLY A 111 -17.68 -11.21 -1.64
N ARG A 112 -16.82 -10.30 -2.15
CA ARG A 112 -15.54 -9.94 -1.49
C ARG A 112 -15.15 -8.49 -1.72
N LEU A 113 -14.74 -7.81 -0.64
CA LEU A 113 -14.16 -6.48 -0.69
C LEU A 113 -12.76 -6.50 -0.05
N ILE A 114 -11.73 -6.16 -0.83
CA ILE A 114 -10.35 -5.98 -0.35
C ILE A 114 -10.03 -4.50 -0.31
N GLN A 115 -9.64 -4.00 0.86
CA GLN A 115 -9.33 -2.59 1.11
C GLN A 115 -7.85 -2.41 1.47
N GLU A 116 -7.16 -1.56 0.73
CA GLU A 116 -5.81 -1.14 1.05
C GLU A 116 -5.80 -0.21 2.27
N SER A 117 -4.83 -0.43 3.16
CA SER A 117 -4.49 0.40 4.30
C SER A 117 -2.97 0.38 4.54
N VAL A 118 -2.51 0.93 5.66
CA VAL A 118 -1.08 1.08 5.95
C VAL A 118 -0.73 0.63 7.38
N VAL A 119 0.45 0.07 7.57
CA VAL A 119 0.97 -0.32 8.89
C VAL A 119 1.39 0.88 9.76
N PHE A 120 1.54 2.06 9.17
CA PHE A 120 1.88 3.30 9.90
C PHE A 120 0.81 3.73 10.92
N LEU A 121 -0.31 3.04 10.97
CA LEU A 121 -1.36 3.22 11.99
C LEU A 121 -0.91 2.77 13.39
N TYR A 122 0.07 1.89 13.49
CA TYR A 122 0.52 1.34 14.77
C TYR A 122 1.34 2.33 15.61
N PRO A 123 1.36 2.15 16.95
CA PRO A 123 2.23 2.93 17.84
C PRO A 123 3.73 2.63 17.65
N ASP A 124 4.58 3.49 18.21
CA ASP A 124 6.00 3.17 18.43
C ASP A 124 6.11 2.11 19.53
N ARG A 125 6.67 0.96 19.20
CA ARG A 125 6.87 -0.15 20.14
C ARG A 125 8.36 -0.52 20.29
N GLY A 126 9.25 0.35 19.84
CA GLY A 126 10.69 0.08 19.93
C GLY A 126 11.09 -1.13 19.09
N ASP A 127 11.56 -2.18 19.75
CA ASP A 127 11.98 -3.47 19.15
C ASP A 127 10.96 -4.60 19.33
N GLU A 128 9.84 -4.34 20.04
CA GLU A 128 8.75 -5.30 20.18
C GLU A 128 8.06 -5.58 18.86
N TRP A 129 7.70 -6.83 18.63
CA TRP A 129 6.90 -7.21 17.48
C TRP A 129 5.46 -6.69 17.59
N ILE A 130 4.95 -6.17 16.49
CA ILE A 130 3.59 -5.67 16.32
C ILE A 130 2.87 -6.61 15.39
N ASP A 131 1.72 -7.14 15.81
CA ASP A 131 0.79 -7.88 14.98
C ASP A 131 -0.56 -7.16 14.88
N GLU A 132 -1.53 -7.80 14.24
CA GLU A 132 -2.85 -7.22 13.97
C GLU A 132 -3.73 -7.04 15.22
N THR A 133 -3.31 -7.55 16.37
CA THR A 133 -4.02 -7.39 17.65
C THR A 133 -3.69 -6.07 18.34
N VAL A 134 -2.60 -5.40 17.92
CA VAL A 134 -2.20 -4.11 18.48
C VAL A 134 -3.12 -3.01 17.99
N GLU A 135 -3.72 -2.28 18.94
CA GLU A 135 -4.60 -1.16 18.61
C GLU A 135 -3.85 -0.02 17.90
N PRO A 136 -4.47 0.57 16.85
CA PRO A 136 -3.92 1.73 16.16
C PRO A 136 -3.76 2.95 17.09
N ASP A 137 -2.65 3.66 16.94
CA ASP A 137 -2.40 4.99 17.51
C ASP A 137 -2.11 5.97 16.38
N VAL A 138 -3.16 6.57 15.84
CA VAL A 138 -3.11 7.27 14.56
C VAL A 138 -2.77 8.75 14.65
N PHE A 139 -2.00 9.22 13.70
CA PHE A 139 -1.82 10.64 13.43
C PHE A 139 -2.95 11.19 12.55
N PRO A 140 -3.24 12.52 12.63
CA PRO A 140 -4.35 13.12 11.87
C PRO A 140 -4.32 12.87 10.35
N ILE A 141 -3.14 12.70 9.75
CA ILE A 141 -3.01 12.39 8.32
C ILE A 141 -3.41 10.95 7.97
N LEU A 142 -3.57 10.09 8.95
CA LEU A 142 -3.89 8.66 8.79
C LEU A 142 -5.31 8.30 9.28
N GLU A 143 -6.04 9.23 9.91
CA GLU A 143 -7.39 8.99 10.44
C GLU A 143 -8.37 8.48 9.37
N ALA A 144 -8.26 8.99 8.15
CA ALA A 144 -9.08 8.57 7.02
C ALA A 144 -8.92 7.08 6.66
N ASN A 145 -7.76 6.47 6.99
CA ASN A 145 -7.54 5.05 6.80
C ASN A 145 -8.47 4.20 7.68
N LEU A 146 -8.72 4.64 8.93
CA LEU A 146 -9.62 3.92 9.84
C LEU A 146 -11.05 3.88 9.31
N VAL A 147 -11.49 4.91 8.59
CA VAL A 147 -12.80 4.92 7.92
C VAL A 147 -12.83 3.85 6.83
N ALA A 148 -11.81 3.81 5.98
CA ALA A 148 -11.73 2.80 4.91
C ALA A 148 -11.66 1.37 5.46
N GLU A 149 -10.88 1.14 6.53
CA GLU A 149 -10.82 -0.16 7.20
C GLU A 149 -12.16 -0.57 7.80
N ARG A 150 -12.87 0.37 8.45
CA ARG A 150 -14.18 0.12 9.02
C ARG A 150 -15.20 -0.27 7.94
N ASN A 151 -15.23 0.45 6.82
CA ASN A 151 -16.14 0.14 5.71
C ASN A 151 -15.93 -1.30 5.19
N ALA A 152 -14.68 -1.76 5.09
CA ALA A 152 -14.40 -3.14 4.67
C ALA A 152 -14.77 -4.17 5.75
N ARG A 153 -14.55 -3.88 7.04
CA ARG A 153 -14.96 -4.77 8.14
C ARG A 153 -16.48 -4.91 8.21
N GLU A 154 -17.21 -3.80 8.17
CA GLU A 154 -18.68 -3.78 8.15
C GLU A 154 -19.25 -4.54 6.94
N PHE A 155 -18.60 -4.43 5.77
CA PHE A 155 -18.95 -5.25 4.62
C PHE A 155 -18.77 -6.74 4.92
N GLY A 156 -17.67 -7.11 5.58
CA GLY A 156 -17.39 -8.50 5.96
C GLY A 156 -18.35 -9.08 7.00
N GLU A 157 -18.86 -8.26 7.89
CA GLU A 157 -19.82 -8.67 8.93
C GLU A 157 -21.23 -8.86 8.38
N GLN A 158 -21.60 -8.13 7.33
CA GLN A 158 -23.00 -8.03 6.88
C GLN A 158 -23.28 -8.79 5.58
N HIS A 159 -22.27 -9.04 4.73
CA HIS A 159 -22.52 -9.50 3.35
C HIS A 159 -21.63 -10.62 2.85
N GLY A 160 -20.32 -10.46 2.93
CA GLY A 160 -19.37 -11.37 2.29
C GLY A 160 -18.04 -11.39 3.01
N ALA A 161 -16.92 -11.41 2.29
CA ALA A 161 -15.60 -11.34 2.88
C ALA A 161 -15.02 -9.92 2.81
N GLY A 162 -14.82 -9.28 3.96
CA GLY A 162 -14.17 -7.97 4.10
C GLY A 162 -12.71 -8.13 4.53
N VAL A 163 -11.77 -7.79 3.65
CA VAL A 163 -10.34 -7.96 3.88
C VAL A 163 -9.64 -6.61 3.90
N VAL A 164 -8.89 -6.33 4.95
CA VAL A 164 -8.05 -5.13 5.06
C VAL A 164 -6.59 -5.56 4.95
N LEU A 165 -5.86 -4.94 4.00
CA LEU A 165 -4.43 -5.15 3.85
C LEU A 165 -3.67 -3.91 4.31
N ARG A 166 -2.97 -4.00 5.45
CA ARG A 166 -2.10 -2.94 5.95
C ARG A 166 -0.70 -3.14 5.37
N PHE A 167 -0.36 -2.30 4.41
CA PHE A 167 0.93 -2.38 3.72
C PHE A 167 2.03 -1.58 4.40
N GLY A 168 3.27 -2.10 4.33
CA GLY A 168 4.49 -1.34 4.56
C GLY A 168 4.73 -0.25 3.52
N LEU A 169 5.81 0.52 3.68
CA LEU A 169 6.25 1.51 2.70
C LEU A 169 6.57 0.83 1.37
N PHE A 170 5.87 1.22 0.31
CA PHE A 170 6.12 0.67 -1.01
C PHE A 170 7.45 1.13 -1.58
N TYR A 171 8.25 0.19 -2.07
CA TYR A 171 9.43 0.48 -2.87
C TYR A 171 9.49 -0.47 -4.07
N GLY A 172 10.13 -0.02 -5.14
CA GLY A 172 10.26 -0.85 -6.35
C GLY A 172 10.22 -0.04 -7.65
N PRO A 173 10.32 -0.70 -8.78
CA PRO A 173 10.33 -0.07 -10.10
C PRO A 173 9.04 0.72 -10.37
N GLY A 174 9.19 1.93 -10.93
CA GLY A 174 8.07 2.80 -11.27
C GLY A 174 7.45 3.56 -10.08
N SER A 175 8.11 3.55 -8.91
CA SER A 175 7.77 4.42 -7.79
C SER A 175 8.69 5.64 -7.79
N SER A 176 8.11 6.84 -7.90
CA SER A 176 8.89 8.09 -7.86
C SER A 176 9.66 8.27 -6.54
N HIS A 177 9.10 7.77 -5.44
CA HIS A 177 9.77 7.76 -4.15
C HIS A 177 11.03 6.89 -4.16
N SER A 178 10.98 5.73 -4.81
CA SER A 178 12.13 4.85 -4.98
C SER A 178 13.22 5.50 -5.85
N ASP A 179 12.83 6.16 -6.93
CA ASP A 179 13.75 6.88 -7.81
C ASP A 179 14.45 8.02 -7.07
N GLU A 180 13.70 8.77 -6.23
CA GLU A 180 14.29 9.82 -5.38
C GLU A 180 15.32 9.23 -4.40
N MET A 181 14.98 8.13 -3.70
CA MET A 181 15.89 7.48 -2.76
C MET A 181 17.17 6.98 -3.45
N LEU A 182 17.06 6.35 -4.61
CA LEU A 182 18.21 5.91 -5.41
C LEU A 182 19.06 7.11 -5.88
N SER A 183 18.43 8.21 -6.29
CA SER A 183 19.13 9.44 -6.67
C SER A 183 19.96 10.00 -5.52
N PHE A 184 19.40 10.06 -4.30
CA PHE A 184 20.14 10.48 -3.11
C PHE A 184 21.30 9.52 -2.79
N ALA A 185 21.06 8.22 -2.85
CA ALA A 185 22.09 7.21 -2.57
C ALA A 185 23.26 7.27 -3.55
N ARG A 186 23.01 7.50 -4.87
CA ARG A 186 24.06 7.73 -5.88
C ARG A 186 24.92 8.94 -5.54
N LYS A 187 24.35 9.98 -4.92
CA LYS A 187 25.04 11.18 -4.41
C LYS A 187 25.67 10.97 -3.03
N ARG A 188 25.71 9.73 -2.52
CA ARG A 188 26.22 9.36 -1.20
C ARG A 188 25.48 10.02 -0.03
N PHE A 189 24.22 10.43 -0.24
CA PHE A 189 23.34 10.91 0.81
C PHE A 189 22.35 9.80 1.18
N GLY A 190 22.39 9.39 2.44
CA GLY A 190 21.44 8.41 2.98
C GLY A 190 20.20 9.09 3.57
N VAL A 191 19.05 8.88 2.97
CA VAL A 191 17.78 9.34 3.56
C VAL A 191 17.43 8.45 4.73
N GLN A 192 17.56 8.99 5.94
CA GLN A 192 17.25 8.29 7.18
C GLN A 192 16.18 9.07 7.95
N LEU A 193 15.03 8.44 8.19
CA LEU A 193 13.93 9.03 8.95
C LEU A 193 13.95 8.46 10.38
N GLY A 194 13.84 9.33 11.38
CA GLY A 194 13.82 8.93 12.77
C GLY A 194 15.18 8.48 13.33
N ARG A 195 15.12 7.67 14.40
CA ARG A 195 16.31 7.14 15.10
C ARG A 195 16.99 6.06 14.24
N PRO A 196 18.31 5.95 14.21
CA PRO A 196 19.03 4.94 13.43
C PRO A 196 18.59 3.50 13.69
N GLY A 197 18.24 3.19 14.94
CA GLY A 197 17.76 1.88 15.37
C GLY A 197 16.25 1.70 15.33
N ALA A 198 15.48 2.68 14.82
CA ALA A 198 14.03 2.53 14.64
C ALA A 198 13.74 1.59 13.47
N TYR A 199 12.89 0.60 13.66
CA TYR A 199 12.48 -0.31 12.59
C TYR A 199 11.64 0.41 11.54
N GLN A 200 11.98 0.16 10.27
CA GLN A 200 11.29 0.69 9.11
C GLN A 200 10.48 -0.42 8.44
N LEU A 201 9.29 -0.07 8.04
CA LEU A 201 8.36 -0.98 7.40
C LEU A 201 8.43 -0.82 5.89
N ALA A 202 8.69 -1.88 5.19
CA ALA A 202 8.79 -1.87 3.75
C ALA A 202 8.08 -3.07 3.13
N ILE A 203 7.73 -2.93 1.86
CA ILE A 203 7.26 -4.01 0.99
C ILE A 203 7.59 -3.70 -0.45
N HIS A 204 8.19 -4.63 -1.16
CA HIS A 204 8.44 -4.49 -2.58
C HIS A 204 7.12 -4.48 -3.37
N LEU A 205 6.99 -3.63 -4.40
CA LEU A 205 5.75 -3.46 -5.17
C LEU A 205 5.25 -4.76 -5.82
N GLU A 206 6.16 -5.63 -6.26
CA GLU A 206 5.77 -6.93 -6.80
C GLU A 206 5.22 -7.87 -5.72
N ASP A 207 5.78 -7.82 -4.51
CA ASP A 207 5.31 -8.62 -3.39
C ASP A 207 3.98 -8.09 -2.86
N ALA A 208 3.80 -6.76 -2.81
CA ALA A 208 2.52 -6.14 -2.51
C ALA A 208 1.44 -6.58 -3.52
N ALA A 209 1.75 -6.60 -4.81
CA ALA A 209 0.82 -7.05 -5.84
C ALA A 209 0.48 -8.54 -5.71
N SER A 210 1.49 -9.42 -5.47
CA SER A 210 1.24 -10.84 -5.25
C SER A 210 0.42 -11.12 -3.98
N ALA A 211 0.62 -10.31 -2.93
CA ALA A 211 -0.18 -10.38 -1.72
C ALA A 211 -1.66 -10.03 -1.97
N VAL A 212 -1.95 -9.04 -2.81
CA VAL A 212 -3.34 -8.72 -3.18
C VAL A 212 -4.00 -9.87 -3.94
N VAL A 213 -3.27 -10.55 -4.85
CA VAL A 213 -3.78 -11.76 -5.52
C VAL A 213 -4.10 -12.84 -4.49
N ALA A 214 -3.16 -13.14 -3.59
CA ALA A 214 -3.35 -14.14 -2.53
C ALA A 214 -4.50 -13.78 -1.56
N ALA A 215 -4.80 -12.49 -1.40
CA ALA A 215 -5.89 -12.02 -0.56
C ALA A 215 -7.29 -12.31 -1.14
N LEU A 216 -7.38 -12.75 -2.38
CA LEU A 216 -8.65 -13.18 -2.97
C LEU A 216 -9.24 -14.43 -2.30
N ASP A 217 -8.42 -15.23 -1.60
CA ASP A 217 -8.84 -16.48 -0.99
C ASP A 217 -8.82 -16.49 0.55
N VAL A 218 -8.36 -15.39 1.19
CA VAL A 218 -8.30 -15.34 2.66
C VAL A 218 -9.66 -15.01 3.30
N PRO A 219 -9.94 -15.45 4.53
CA PRO A 219 -11.16 -15.06 5.25
C PRO A 219 -11.17 -13.56 5.59
N SER A 220 -12.34 -13.06 5.99
CA SER A 220 -12.47 -11.69 6.50
C SER A 220 -11.48 -11.41 7.62
N GLY A 221 -10.89 -10.22 7.60
CA GLY A 221 -9.95 -9.81 8.62
C GLY A 221 -9.00 -8.70 8.19
N THR A 222 -8.18 -8.27 9.14
CA THR A 222 -7.07 -7.35 8.90
C THR A 222 -5.77 -8.14 8.85
N TYR A 223 -4.91 -7.81 7.89
CA TYR A 223 -3.64 -8.50 7.65
C TYR A 223 -2.52 -7.50 7.37
N ASN A 224 -1.38 -7.70 8.03
CA ASN A 224 -0.18 -6.95 7.74
C ASN A 224 0.56 -7.54 6.53
N VAL A 225 0.94 -6.68 5.59
CA VAL A 225 1.68 -7.04 4.38
C VAL A 225 2.96 -6.21 4.31
N CYS A 226 4.04 -6.80 4.76
CA CYS A 226 5.38 -6.19 4.81
C CYS A 226 6.45 -7.27 4.59
N ASP A 227 7.69 -6.84 4.44
CA ASP A 227 8.85 -7.72 4.35
C ASP A 227 8.91 -8.65 5.58
N ASP A 228 9.53 -9.84 5.43
CA ASP A 228 9.69 -10.81 6.51
C ASP A 228 10.65 -10.31 7.62
N GLU A 229 11.68 -9.56 7.21
CA GLU A 229 12.71 -9.04 8.09
C GLU A 229 12.72 -7.50 8.05
N PRO A 230 11.98 -6.83 8.95
CA PRO A 230 12.03 -5.37 9.06
C PRO A 230 13.43 -4.88 9.38
N LEU A 231 13.95 -3.95 8.59
CA LEU A 231 15.25 -3.35 8.80
C LEU A 231 15.15 -2.11 9.69
N THR A 232 16.22 -1.82 10.44
CA THR A 232 16.35 -0.52 11.09
C THR A 232 16.55 0.59 10.07
N ALA A 233 16.25 1.84 10.43
CA ALA A 233 16.41 3.00 9.55
C ALA A 233 17.84 3.14 9.00
N ARG A 234 18.84 2.74 9.80
CA ARG A 234 20.23 2.68 9.34
C ARG A 234 20.43 1.58 8.31
N GLU A 235 20.00 0.37 8.61
CA GLU A 235 20.15 -0.78 7.71
C GLU A 235 19.40 -0.58 6.40
N PHE A 236 18.18 -0.01 6.46
CA PHE A 236 17.40 0.32 5.27
C PHE A 236 18.14 1.33 4.37
N THR A 237 18.69 2.40 4.97
CA THR A 237 19.49 3.39 4.26
C THR A 237 20.77 2.76 3.65
N ASP A 238 21.43 1.89 4.41
CA ASP A 238 22.64 1.21 3.96
C ASP A 238 22.34 0.20 2.85
N ALA A 239 21.18 -0.47 2.87
CA ALA A 239 20.71 -1.36 1.81
C ALA A 239 20.53 -0.62 0.47
N ILE A 240 19.89 0.56 0.49
CA ILE A 240 19.75 1.38 -0.73
C ILE A 240 21.11 1.81 -1.29
N ALA A 241 22.01 2.24 -0.40
CA ALA A 241 23.35 2.69 -0.82
C ALA A 241 24.18 1.52 -1.37
N ALA A 242 24.10 0.35 -0.74
CA ALA A 242 24.78 -0.86 -1.20
C ALA A 242 24.29 -1.30 -2.58
N ALA A 243 22.98 -1.22 -2.84
CA ALA A 243 22.38 -1.55 -4.12
C ALA A 243 22.98 -0.73 -5.29
N VAL A 244 23.31 0.54 -5.06
CA VAL A 244 23.97 1.40 -6.05
C VAL A 244 25.51 1.38 -5.97
N GLY A 245 26.10 0.46 -5.21
CA GLY A 245 27.55 0.35 -5.05
C GLY A 245 28.19 1.53 -4.33
N ARG A 246 27.48 2.16 -3.40
CA ARG A 246 27.93 3.35 -2.67
C ARG A 246 27.90 3.12 -1.16
N ARG A 247 28.63 3.98 -0.43
CA ARG A 247 28.50 4.13 1.04
C ARG A 247 28.07 5.54 1.34
N PRO A 248 27.07 5.76 2.22
CA PRO A 248 26.63 7.11 2.57
C PRO A 248 27.74 7.88 3.28
N TRP A 249 27.98 9.09 2.82
CA TRP A 249 28.84 10.06 3.52
C TRP A 249 28.09 10.77 4.63
N LEU A 250 26.84 11.13 4.32
CA LEU A 250 25.95 11.84 5.21
C LEU A 250 24.62 11.07 5.29
N ARG A 251 24.05 11.01 6.48
CA ARG A 251 22.72 10.46 6.72
C ARG A 251 21.85 11.51 7.37
N GLY A 252 20.64 11.66 6.90
CA GLY A 252 19.71 12.63 7.47
C GLY A 252 18.34 12.64 6.80
N PRO A 253 17.43 13.42 7.36
CA PRO A 253 17.56 14.29 8.53
C PRO A 253 17.58 13.58 9.89
N GLY A 254 17.46 12.25 9.96
CA GLY A 254 17.52 11.49 11.19
C GLY A 254 16.48 11.95 12.23
N ARG A 255 16.89 12.20 13.47
CA ARG A 255 16.01 12.70 14.53
C ARG A 255 15.38 14.06 14.22
N LEU A 256 15.99 14.89 13.36
CA LEU A 256 15.43 16.18 12.97
C LEU A 256 14.13 16.05 12.17
N THR A 257 13.82 14.87 11.63
CA THR A 257 12.52 14.61 10.98
C THR A 257 11.33 14.90 11.90
N SER A 258 11.48 14.66 13.21
CA SER A 258 10.42 14.94 14.19
C SER A 258 10.12 16.42 14.37
N LEU A 259 11.05 17.33 13.99
CA LEU A 259 10.83 18.77 14.03
C LEU A 259 9.86 19.23 12.92
N GLY A 260 9.59 18.41 11.91
CA GLY A 260 8.55 18.64 10.90
C GLY A 260 7.11 18.52 11.42
N GLY A 261 6.93 18.33 12.73
CA GLY A 261 5.63 18.26 13.39
C GLY A 261 4.99 16.88 13.38
N ARG A 262 3.73 16.82 13.83
CA ARG A 262 2.99 15.55 14.00
C ARG A 262 2.85 14.74 12.72
N ASN A 263 2.79 15.37 11.55
CA ASN A 263 2.62 14.68 10.28
C ASN A 263 3.86 13.88 9.86
N THR A 264 5.07 14.37 10.18
CA THR A 264 6.31 13.65 9.89
C THR A 264 6.67 12.64 10.99
N ALA A 265 6.12 12.81 12.18
CA ALA A 265 6.35 11.92 13.31
C ALA A 265 5.88 10.47 13.02
N ALA A 266 4.85 10.29 12.21
CA ALA A 266 4.39 8.96 11.78
C ALA A 266 5.48 8.14 11.09
N LEU A 267 6.38 8.80 10.35
CA LEU A 267 7.49 8.15 9.63
C LEU A 267 8.74 7.90 10.49
N THR A 268 8.72 8.32 11.77
CA THR A 268 9.89 8.22 12.67
C THR A 268 9.71 7.18 13.77
N ARG A 269 8.52 6.58 13.88
CA ARG A 269 8.20 5.51 14.82
C ARG A 269 9.06 4.29 14.54
N SER A 270 9.38 3.57 15.59
CA SER A 270 9.93 2.23 15.49
C SER A 270 8.77 1.23 15.50
N GLN A 271 8.59 0.55 14.40
CA GLN A 271 7.46 -0.36 14.19
C GLN A 271 8.01 -1.66 13.61
N ARG A 272 8.18 -2.68 14.44
CA ARG A 272 8.62 -4.01 14.01
C ARG A 272 7.40 -4.88 13.75
N VAL A 273 6.81 -4.73 12.55
CA VAL A 273 5.53 -5.39 12.22
C VAL A 273 5.75 -6.79 11.67
N SER A 274 4.90 -7.72 12.11
CA SER A 274 4.87 -9.11 11.67
C SER A 274 3.82 -9.30 10.56
N ASN A 275 4.20 -9.98 9.48
CA ASN A 275 3.31 -10.44 8.41
C ASN A 275 2.89 -11.91 8.60
N ARG A 276 3.21 -12.52 9.75
CA ARG A 276 3.02 -13.96 10.00
C ARG A 276 1.59 -14.42 9.76
N ARG A 277 0.60 -13.64 10.24
CA ARG A 277 -0.82 -13.98 10.07
C ARG A 277 -1.18 -14.10 8.60
N PHE A 278 -0.80 -13.13 7.77
CA PHE A 278 -1.07 -13.16 6.34
C PHE A 278 -0.36 -14.32 5.65
N ARG A 279 0.92 -14.52 5.93
CA ARG A 279 1.70 -15.64 5.37
C ARG A 279 1.06 -16.99 5.63
N GLN A 280 0.64 -17.24 6.86
CA GLN A 280 0.01 -18.51 7.24
C GLN A 280 -1.38 -18.67 6.63
N THR A 281 -2.19 -17.61 6.60
CA THR A 281 -3.57 -17.68 6.11
C THR A 281 -3.64 -17.76 4.59
N ALA A 282 -2.80 -17.01 3.88
CA ALA A 282 -2.79 -16.93 2.43
C ALA A 282 -1.83 -17.95 1.76
N SER A 283 -1.05 -18.71 2.53
CA SER A 283 0.07 -19.52 2.02
C SER A 283 1.00 -18.68 1.12
N TRP A 284 1.19 -17.40 1.48
CA TRP A 284 1.97 -16.43 0.74
C TRP A 284 3.30 -16.13 1.45
N SER A 285 4.32 -15.80 0.69
CA SER A 285 5.58 -15.24 1.23
C SER A 285 6.14 -14.22 0.25
N PRO A 286 6.79 -13.15 0.72
CA PRO A 286 7.42 -12.20 -0.17
C PRO A 286 8.58 -12.87 -0.92
N ARG A 287 8.74 -12.53 -2.19
CA ARG A 287 9.90 -12.92 -3.01
C ARG A 287 11.18 -12.27 -2.49
N TYR A 288 11.05 -11.05 -1.97
CA TYR A 288 12.13 -10.30 -1.36
C TYR A 288 11.92 -10.25 0.15
N PRO A 289 12.63 -11.10 0.93
CA PRO A 289 12.38 -11.25 2.36
C PRO A 289 12.72 -10.01 3.18
N ASP A 290 13.60 -9.17 2.66
CA ASP A 290 13.96 -7.87 3.24
C ASP A 290 14.28 -6.82 2.17
N ALA A 291 14.40 -5.58 2.60
CA ALA A 291 14.72 -4.47 1.70
C ALA A 291 16.16 -4.54 1.13
N ARG A 292 17.08 -5.36 1.66
CA ARG A 292 18.40 -5.56 1.06
C ARG A 292 18.26 -6.30 -0.27
N ALA A 293 17.53 -7.41 -0.25
CA ALA A 293 17.24 -8.20 -1.43
C ALA A 293 16.39 -7.41 -2.45
N GLY A 294 15.38 -6.70 -1.96
CA GLY A 294 14.47 -5.92 -2.82
C GLY A 294 15.18 -4.77 -3.53
N TRP A 295 15.98 -3.94 -2.82
CA TRP A 295 16.72 -2.84 -3.47
C TRP A 295 17.79 -3.31 -4.44
N ALA A 296 18.46 -4.43 -4.16
CA ALA A 296 19.38 -5.05 -5.11
C ALA A 296 18.65 -5.42 -6.42
N ALA A 297 17.47 -6.01 -6.33
CA ALA A 297 16.64 -6.34 -7.49
C ALA A 297 16.16 -5.10 -8.26
N VAL A 298 15.75 -4.02 -7.56
CA VAL A 298 15.32 -2.75 -8.19
C VAL A 298 16.44 -2.18 -9.06
N VAL A 299 17.67 -2.17 -8.56
CA VAL A 299 18.82 -1.63 -9.31
C VAL A 299 19.25 -2.56 -10.46
N ALA A 300 19.11 -3.88 -10.30
CA ALA A 300 19.44 -4.84 -11.36
C ALA A 300 18.44 -4.81 -12.54
N ALA A 301 17.21 -4.35 -12.30
CA ALA A 301 16.17 -4.26 -13.31
C ALA A 301 16.14 -2.93 -14.09
N GLY A 302 16.88 -1.90 -13.66
CA GLY A 302 16.94 -0.56 -14.28
C GLY A 302 18.31 -0.23 -14.80
#